data_d3215e951995a5da0b1b3cc724daae52
#
_entry.id   d3215e951995a5da0b1b3cc724daae52
#
_cell.length_a   1.000
_cell.length_b   1.000
_cell.length_c   1.000
_cell.angle_alpha   90.00
_cell.angle_beta   90.00
_cell.angle_gamma   90.00
#
_symmetry.space_group_name_H-M   'P 1'
#
loop_
_entity.id
_entity.type
_entity.pdbx_description
1 polymer ?
#
loop_
_entity_poly.entity_id
_entity_poly.type
_entity_poly.pdbx_seq_one_letter_code
_entity_poly.pdbx_strand_id
1 'polypeptide(L)'
;MTEHVAIVYWCDGAGHAARAIPVAKEFRSRGVEVSIGGGGPGERFVDLNGFEQPDLTTVTVEGATPRAFLEHTLFDLVPSSVRRLREVTTWLRTEKPDVLITDDVFAGLAAAGLDIDFYRIDHLTTDLFGSIWGPPLAVYNQVSLRFAEGIIVTSLWPDDPAPEGTTRVGPLAQEGEASDDIEPYDVLLNPGSHGDHFGEIRTRLETRGYDVRTVGDDDWETKPTMTPYTAAADVVVCTGFSSIADTVVAGTPCVIYPFLPFQRALAERAEAKHLTGVSMATTVDRVIDRVEAHVGSDITPDYDNGAPAFVDAVLAGIDDTA
;
A
#
# COMPACT_ATOMS: atom_id res chain seq x y z
N MET A 1 15.54 23.96 4.06
CA MET A 1 15.88 22.58 3.67
C MET A 1 15.27 21.65 4.71
N THR A 2 14.48 20.69 4.28
CA THR A 2 13.89 19.68 5.18
C THR A 2 15.01 18.76 5.67
N GLU A 3 15.18 18.68 6.98
CA GLU A 3 16.22 17.86 7.60
C GLU A 3 15.65 16.55 8.16
N HIS A 4 14.39 16.57 8.63
CA HIS A 4 13.74 15.45 9.27
C HIS A 4 12.28 15.26 8.81
N VAL A 5 11.96 14.07 8.33
CA VAL A 5 10.62 13.64 7.92
C VAL A 5 10.11 12.54 8.84
N ALA A 6 8.92 12.72 9.41
CA ALA A 6 8.21 11.61 10.05
C ALA A 6 7.25 10.95 9.06
N ILE A 7 7.13 9.62 9.12
CA ILE A 7 6.14 8.88 8.37
C ILE A 7 5.31 8.05 9.33
N VAL A 8 3.99 8.24 9.32
CA VAL A 8 3.07 7.42 10.13
C VAL A 8 2.10 6.71 9.20
N TYR A 9 2.23 5.39 9.12
CA TYR A 9 1.33 4.56 8.33
C TYR A 9 0.17 4.02 9.16
N TRP A 10 -0.98 3.80 8.50
CA TRP A 10 -2.16 3.21 9.12
C TRP A 10 -1.89 1.76 9.54
N CYS A 11 -2.27 1.41 10.78
CA CYS A 11 -1.93 0.15 11.45
C CYS A 11 -2.76 -1.07 11.01
N ASP A 12 -3.85 -0.89 10.26
CA ASP A 12 -4.73 -1.99 9.86
C ASP A 12 -4.31 -2.56 8.50
N GLY A 13 -3.31 -3.43 8.53
CA GLY A 13 -2.81 -4.13 7.35
C GLY A 13 -1.38 -3.75 6.94
N ALA A 14 -0.62 -4.76 6.50
CA ALA A 14 0.77 -4.61 6.10
C ALA A 14 0.97 -3.74 4.84
N GLY A 15 -0.05 -3.60 3.99
CA GLY A 15 0.02 -2.82 2.76
C GLY A 15 0.29 -1.32 2.99
N HIS A 16 -0.06 -0.78 4.16
CA HIS A 16 0.23 0.60 4.53
C HIS A 16 1.73 0.81 4.80
N ALA A 17 2.35 -0.10 5.54
CA ALA A 17 3.81 -0.13 5.73
C ALA A 17 4.55 -0.35 4.40
N ALA A 18 4.06 -1.27 3.55
CA ALA A 18 4.64 -1.54 2.24
C ALA A 18 4.70 -0.31 1.34
N ARG A 19 3.74 0.64 1.46
CA ARG A 19 3.78 1.94 0.75
C ARG A 19 4.68 2.96 1.43
N ALA A 20 4.75 2.95 2.76
CA ALA A 20 5.55 3.90 3.54
C ALA A 20 7.05 3.67 3.38
N ILE A 21 7.48 2.41 3.34
CA ILE A 21 8.91 2.04 3.29
C ILE A 21 9.64 2.56 2.04
N PRO A 22 9.14 2.42 0.79
CA PRO A 22 9.83 2.97 -0.37
C PRO A 22 9.98 4.50 -0.29
N VAL A 23 8.97 5.21 0.21
CA VAL A 23 9.05 6.66 0.45
C VAL A 23 10.11 6.99 1.51
N ALA A 24 10.14 6.24 2.62
CA ALA A 24 11.13 6.40 3.67
C ALA A 24 12.56 6.17 3.17
N LYS A 25 12.76 5.13 2.37
CA LYS A 25 14.08 4.84 1.75
C LYS A 25 14.51 5.93 0.79
N GLU A 26 13.58 6.44 0.00
CA GLU A 26 13.88 7.51 -0.96
C GLU A 26 14.29 8.81 -0.25
N PHE A 27 13.60 9.23 0.82
CA PHE A 27 14.05 10.36 1.63
C PHE A 27 15.44 10.13 2.22
N ARG A 28 15.70 8.94 2.77
CA ARG A 28 17.04 8.60 3.30
C ARG A 28 18.13 8.64 2.21
N SER A 29 17.83 8.18 1.00
CA SER A 29 18.78 8.22 -0.12
C SER A 29 19.19 9.64 -0.49
N ARG A 30 18.32 10.61 -0.23
CA ARG A 30 18.55 12.04 -0.44
C ARG A 30 19.18 12.75 0.77
N GLY A 31 19.55 12.00 1.81
CA GLY A 31 20.21 12.53 3.00
C GLY A 31 19.27 13.18 4.02
N VAL A 32 17.95 12.95 3.90
CA VAL A 32 16.95 13.41 4.86
C VAL A 32 16.84 12.39 6.00
N GLU A 33 16.81 12.85 7.24
CA GLU A 33 16.51 12.01 8.40
C GLU A 33 15.06 11.54 8.35
N VAL A 34 14.82 10.25 8.67
CA VAL A 34 13.48 9.66 8.60
C VAL A 34 13.17 8.87 9.86
N SER A 35 12.10 9.26 10.54
CA SER A 35 11.43 8.49 11.58
C SER A 35 10.16 7.86 11.03
N ILE A 36 9.90 6.57 11.31
CA ILE A 36 8.72 5.87 10.81
C ILE A 36 8.00 5.16 11.96
N GLY A 37 6.68 5.15 11.93
CA GLY A 37 5.86 4.44 12.89
C GLY A 37 4.49 4.09 12.32
N GLY A 38 3.78 3.14 12.95
CA GLY A 38 2.45 2.77 12.49
C GLY A 38 1.81 1.67 13.33
N GLY A 39 2.54 0.62 13.61
CA GLY A 39 2.04 -0.52 14.38
C GLY A 39 1.38 -1.60 13.52
N GLY A 40 0.89 -2.64 14.19
CA GLY A 40 0.13 -3.72 13.59
C GLY A 40 0.94 -4.63 12.66
N PRO A 41 0.29 -5.29 11.68
CA PRO A 41 0.95 -6.26 10.79
C PRO A 41 2.11 -5.69 9.97
N GLY A 42 2.21 -4.36 9.85
CA GLY A 42 3.26 -3.67 9.12
C GLY A 42 4.60 -3.60 9.84
N GLU A 43 4.61 -3.70 11.18
CA GLU A 43 5.81 -3.52 12.02
C GLU A 43 7.00 -4.36 11.56
N ARG A 44 6.77 -5.65 11.35
CA ARG A 44 7.85 -6.56 10.96
C ARG A 44 8.52 -6.17 9.63
N PHE A 45 7.76 -5.62 8.69
CA PHE A 45 8.34 -5.15 7.41
C PHE A 45 9.23 -3.93 7.64
N VAL A 46 8.80 -3.01 8.49
CA VAL A 46 9.56 -1.80 8.83
C VAL A 46 10.86 -2.16 9.55
N ASP A 47 10.80 -3.08 10.53
CA ASP A 47 11.97 -3.58 11.26
C ASP A 47 12.97 -4.27 10.32
N LEU A 48 12.49 -5.13 9.41
CA LEU A 48 13.33 -5.82 8.42
C LEU A 48 14.02 -4.85 7.45
N ASN A 49 13.48 -3.62 7.30
CA ASN A 49 14.08 -2.57 6.49
C ASN A 49 14.98 -1.62 7.31
N GLY A 50 15.29 -1.95 8.56
CA GLY A 50 16.24 -1.22 9.39
C GLY A 50 15.72 0.12 9.89
N PHE A 51 14.43 0.22 10.14
CA PHE A 51 13.83 1.36 10.81
C PHE A 51 13.40 0.97 12.23
N GLU A 52 13.74 1.81 13.20
CA GLU A 52 13.19 1.70 14.55
C GLU A 52 11.82 2.34 14.61
N GLN A 53 10.90 1.76 15.40
CA GLN A 53 9.53 2.22 15.49
C GLN A 53 9.10 2.48 16.93
N PRO A 54 8.22 3.49 17.15
CA PRO A 54 7.53 3.64 18.42
C PRO A 54 6.49 2.54 18.61
N ASP A 55 6.22 2.16 19.86
CA ASP A 55 5.10 1.28 20.22
C ASP A 55 3.78 2.10 20.16
N LEU A 56 3.06 1.96 19.07
CA LEU A 56 1.79 2.64 18.82
C LEU A 56 0.62 1.67 18.87
N THR A 57 -0.41 2.03 19.63
CA THR A 57 -1.64 1.23 19.74
C THR A 57 -2.24 0.96 18.36
N THR A 58 -2.46 -0.31 18.03
CA THR A 58 -3.20 -0.73 16.84
C THR A 58 -4.69 -0.45 17.02
N VAL A 59 -5.30 0.11 15.98
CA VAL A 59 -6.74 0.34 15.89
C VAL A 59 -7.29 -0.53 14.79
N THR A 60 -8.19 -1.47 15.13
CA THR A 60 -8.86 -2.35 14.18
C THR A 60 -10.33 -1.97 14.07
N VAL A 61 -10.91 -2.12 12.87
CA VAL A 61 -12.34 -1.88 12.61
C VAL A 61 -12.99 -3.23 12.36
N GLU A 62 -13.67 -3.76 13.38
CA GLU A 62 -14.33 -5.05 13.32
C GLU A 62 -15.83 -4.94 13.57
N GLY A 63 -16.59 -5.94 13.14
CA GLY A 63 -18.01 -6.07 13.43
C GLY A 63 -18.84 -6.64 12.28
N ALA A 64 -19.03 -7.95 12.27
CA ALA A 64 -19.85 -8.65 11.27
C ALA A 64 -21.36 -8.35 11.39
N THR A 65 -21.82 -7.83 12.53
CA THR A 65 -23.23 -7.48 12.78
C THR A 65 -23.34 -6.08 13.38
N PRO A 66 -24.49 -5.35 13.21
CA PRO A 66 -24.67 -4.02 13.79
C PRO A 66 -24.45 -3.96 15.30
N ARG A 67 -24.82 -5.02 16.03
CA ARG A 67 -24.63 -5.10 17.49
C ARG A 67 -23.15 -5.29 17.83
N ALA A 68 -22.46 -6.23 17.18
CA ALA A 68 -21.04 -6.46 17.38
C ALA A 68 -20.23 -5.21 17.01
N PHE A 69 -20.59 -4.53 15.94
CA PHE A 69 -19.98 -3.26 15.54
C PHE A 69 -20.18 -2.17 16.61
N LEU A 70 -21.37 -2.06 17.20
CA LEU A 70 -21.63 -1.07 18.26
C LEU A 70 -20.84 -1.39 19.54
N GLU A 71 -20.81 -2.66 19.96
CA GLU A 71 -20.05 -3.12 21.14
C GLU A 71 -18.55 -2.87 20.91
N HIS A 72 -18.01 -3.29 19.77
CA HIS A 72 -16.62 -3.02 19.37
C HIS A 72 -16.30 -1.51 19.34
N THR A 73 -17.19 -0.70 18.76
CA THR A 73 -17.00 0.76 18.69
C THR A 73 -16.87 1.38 20.08
N LEU A 74 -17.69 0.99 21.02
CA LEU A 74 -17.71 1.58 22.36
C LEU A 74 -16.55 1.12 23.25
N PHE A 75 -16.18 -0.16 23.18
CA PHE A 75 -15.24 -0.76 24.14
C PHE A 75 -13.83 -0.88 23.61
N ASP A 76 -13.64 -0.94 22.30
CA ASP A 76 -12.33 -1.14 21.68
C ASP A 76 -11.94 0.00 20.75
N LEU A 77 -12.79 0.34 19.77
CA LEU A 77 -12.43 1.33 18.75
C LEU A 77 -12.23 2.73 19.31
N VAL A 78 -13.14 3.24 20.15
CA VAL A 78 -13.02 4.60 20.74
C VAL A 78 -11.85 4.68 21.73
N PRO A 79 -11.67 3.76 22.70
CA PRO A 79 -10.52 3.79 23.57
C PRO A 79 -9.18 3.67 22.86
N SER A 80 -9.03 2.73 21.92
CA SER A 80 -7.80 2.55 21.15
C SER A 80 -7.50 3.77 20.27
N SER A 81 -8.52 4.36 19.66
CA SER A 81 -8.37 5.60 18.86
C SER A 81 -7.84 6.78 19.70
N VAL A 82 -8.42 6.98 20.89
CA VAL A 82 -7.95 8.05 21.80
C VAL A 82 -6.53 7.80 22.28
N ARG A 83 -6.20 6.53 22.56
CA ARG A 83 -4.88 6.14 23.00
C ARG A 83 -3.87 6.36 21.85
N ARG A 84 -4.15 5.87 20.66
CA ARG A 84 -3.31 6.08 19.45
C ARG A 84 -3.07 7.56 19.19
N LEU A 85 -4.12 8.39 19.20
CA LEU A 85 -3.97 9.84 19.02
C LEU A 85 -3.00 10.45 20.02
N ARG A 86 -3.08 10.05 21.30
CA ARG A 86 -2.16 10.55 22.35
C ARG A 86 -0.73 10.08 22.15
N GLU A 87 -0.55 8.80 21.81
CA GLU A 87 0.77 8.19 21.58
C GLU A 87 1.45 8.85 20.36
N VAL A 88 0.75 8.97 19.23
CA VAL A 88 1.26 9.66 18.04
C VAL A 88 1.56 11.12 18.33
N THR A 89 0.68 11.83 19.03
CA THR A 89 0.93 13.23 19.43
C THR A 89 2.18 13.36 20.29
N THR A 90 2.39 12.42 21.23
CA THR A 90 3.56 12.43 22.10
C THR A 90 4.84 12.13 21.31
N TRP A 91 4.78 11.16 20.42
CA TRP A 91 5.89 10.80 19.56
C TRP A 91 6.30 11.95 18.63
N LEU A 92 5.35 12.56 17.92
CA LEU A 92 5.63 13.73 17.05
C LEU A 92 6.23 14.93 17.82
N ARG A 93 5.81 15.14 19.07
CA ARG A 93 6.44 16.16 19.93
C ARG A 93 7.88 15.84 20.30
N THR A 94 8.23 14.59 20.36
CA THR A 94 9.60 14.12 20.69
C THR A 94 10.49 14.17 19.45
N GLU A 95 10.00 13.67 18.35
CA GLU A 95 10.71 13.62 17.06
C GLU A 95 10.92 15.02 16.48
N LYS A 96 9.91 15.91 16.59
CA LYS A 96 9.91 17.26 16.03
C LYS A 96 10.26 17.29 14.54
N PRO A 97 9.56 16.51 13.71
CA PRO A 97 9.82 16.50 12.29
C PRO A 97 9.47 17.86 11.66
N ASP A 98 10.16 18.20 10.58
CA ASP A 98 9.81 19.35 9.75
C ASP A 98 8.51 19.11 9.00
N VAL A 99 8.26 17.86 8.59
CA VAL A 99 7.05 17.46 7.87
C VAL A 99 6.63 16.05 8.23
N LEU A 100 5.33 15.79 8.22
CA LEU A 100 4.74 14.46 8.38
C LEU A 100 4.18 13.95 7.05
N ILE A 101 4.47 12.68 6.73
CA ILE A 101 3.79 11.93 5.66
C ILE A 101 2.87 10.89 6.33
N THR A 102 1.60 10.84 5.94
CA THR A 102 0.70 9.90 6.61
C THR A 102 -0.51 9.47 5.79
N ASP A 103 -0.95 8.23 5.98
CA ASP A 103 -2.29 7.75 5.63
C ASP A 103 -3.13 7.43 6.90
N ASP A 104 -2.59 7.76 8.08
CA ASP A 104 -3.26 7.61 9.37
C ASP A 104 -4.01 8.89 9.76
N VAL A 105 -5.32 8.77 9.94
CA VAL A 105 -6.17 9.89 10.32
C VAL A 105 -5.78 10.51 11.67
N PHE A 106 -5.31 9.70 12.62
CA PHE A 106 -4.91 10.20 13.94
C PHE A 106 -3.59 10.96 13.89
N ALA A 107 -2.67 10.54 13.02
CA ALA A 107 -1.43 11.25 12.79
C ALA A 107 -1.67 12.60 12.09
N GLY A 108 -2.56 12.66 11.10
CA GLY A 108 -2.96 13.93 10.50
C GLY A 108 -3.61 14.90 11.49
N LEU A 109 -4.50 14.39 12.37
CA LEU A 109 -5.09 15.20 13.45
C LEU A 109 -4.05 15.66 14.47
N ALA A 110 -3.07 14.83 14.82
CA ALA A 110 -2.00 15.18 15.73
C ALA A 110 -1.10 16.28 15.12
N ALA A 111 -0.72 16.15 13.84
CA ALA A 111 0.06 17.13 13.11
C ALA A 111 -0.64 18.49 13.06
N ALA A 112 -1.91 18.52 12.66
CA ALA A 112 -2.72 19.73 12.66
C ALA A 112 -2.83 20.40 14.05
N GLY A 113 -2.87 19.59 15.13
CA GLY A 113 -2.89 20.09 16.51
C GLY A 113 -1.53 20.56 17.04
N LEU A 114 -0.44 20.22 16.36
CA LEU A 114 0.94 20.57 16.71
C LEU A 114 1.54 21.63 15.78
N ASP A 115 0.77 22.09 14.77
CA ASP A 115 1.24 23.01 13.73
C ASP A 115 2.44 22.44 12.95
N ILE A 116 2.36 21.14 12.64
CA ILE A 116 3.31 20.41 11.79
C ILE A 116 2.70 20.26 10.41
N ASP A 117 3.39 20.71 9.38
CA ASP A 117 2.98 20.53 8.00
C ASP A 117 2.90 19.05 7.65
N PHE A 118 1.86 18.62 6.92
CA PHE A 118 1.76 17.23 6.55
C PHE A 118 1.19 16.99 5.16
N TYR A 119 1.66 15.93 4.52
CA TYR A 119 1.13 15.40 3.27
C TYR A 119 0.43 14.07 3.54
N ARG A 120 -0.74 13.90 2.93
CA ARG A 120 -1.45 12.64 2.97
C ARG A 120 -1.01 11.76 1.81
N ILE A 121 -0.60 10.52 2.09
CA ILE A 121 -0.42 9.48 1.09
C ILE A 121 -1.74 8.72 0.90
N ASP A 122 -2.16 8.49 -0.35
CA ASP A 122 -3.38 7.75 -0.65
C ASP A 122 -3.23 6.90 -1.91
N HIS A 123 -4.12 5.94 -2.10
CA HIS A 123 -4.28 5.16 -3.33
C HIS A 123 -5.76 5.07 -3.74
N LEU A 124 -6.66 5.58 -2.88
CA LEU A 124 -8.10 5.56 -3.08
C LEU A 124 -8.56 6.96 -3.47
N THR A 125 -9.02 7.09 -4.70
CA THR A 125 -9.56 8.35 -5.22
C THR A 125 -11.07 8.24 -5.43
N THR A 126 -11.76 9.37 -5.42
CA THR A 126 -13.20 9.44 -5.61
C THR A 126 -13.66 8.88 -6.96
N ASP A 127 -12.76 8.87 -7.94
CA ASP A 127 -12.99 8.31 -9.27
C ASP A 127 -12.91 6.77 -9.34
N LEU A 128 -12.35 6.12 -8.30
CA LEU A 128 -12.37 4.66 -8.17
C LEU A 128 -13.69 4.13 -7.63
N PHE A 129 -14.40 4.92 -6.83
CA PHE A 129 -15.63 4.48 -6.19
C PHE A 129 -16.86 5.02 -6.91
N GLY A 130 -17.75 4.12 -7.29
CA GLY A 130 -19.10 4.49 -7.72
C GLY A 130 -19.90 5.18 -6.61
N SER A 131 -21.16 5.49 -6.88
CA SER A 131 -22.05 6.41 -6.16
C SER A 131 -22.21 6.20 -4.64
N ILE A 132 -21.86 5.05 -4.07
CA ILE A 132 -22.10 4.75 -2.64
C ILE A 132 -20.94 5.22 -1.76
N TRP A 133 -19.68 5.01 -2.18
CA TRP A 133 -18.50 5.34 -1.40
C TRP A 133 -17.85 6.68 -1.80
N GLY A 134 -18.14 7.16 -3.01
CA GLY A 134 -17.62 8.42 -3.51
C GLY A 134 -17.90 9.63 -2.60
N PRO A 135 -19.17 9.89 -2.18
CA PRO A 135 -19.47 11.05 -1.35
C PRO A 135 -18.78 11.06 0.02
N PRO A 136 -18.77 9.96 0.82
CA PRO A 136 -18.00 9.91 2.06
C PRO A 136 -16.50 10.16 1.85
N LEU A 137 -15.92 9.56 0.83
CA LEU A 137 -14.51 9.75 0.50
C LEU A 137 -14.22 11.17 0.04
N ALA A 138 -15.12 11.81 -0.73
CA ALA A 138 -14.98 13.20 -1.13
C ALA A 138 -14.99 14.14 0.08
N VAL A 139 -15.87 13.91 1.05
CA VAL A 139 -15.90 14.69 2.30
C VAL A 139 -14.60 14.48 3.08
N TYR A 140 -14.15 13.24 3.22
CA TYR A 140 -12.87 12.93 3.88
C TYR A 140 -11.68 13.63 3.20
N ASN A 141 -11.64 13.63 1.87
CA ASN A 141 -10.60 14.31 1.10
C ASN A 141 -10.67 15.84 1.32
N GLN A 142 -11.87 16.44 1.27
CA GLN A 142 -12.03 17.89 1.51
C GLN A 142 -11.62 18.30 2.93
N VAL A 143 -11.95 17.48 3.94
CA VAL A 143 -11.50 17.72 5.32
C VAL A 143 -9.98 17.59 5.42
N SER A 144 -9.39 16.60 4.78
CA SER A 144 -7.93 16.43 4.77
C SER A 144 -7.22 17.62 4.11
N LEU A 145 -7.71 18.09 2.96
CA LEU A 145 -7.15 19.25 2.23
C LEU A 145 -7.26 20.58 3.00
N ARG A 146 -8.08 20.63 4.06
CA ARG A 146 -8.14 21.84 4.90
C ARG A 146 -6.93 21.95 5.85
N PHE A 147 -6.29 20.84 6.16
CA PHE A 147 -5.23 20.75 7.16
C PHE A 147 -3.92 20.20 6.59
N ALA A 148 -3.97 19.45 5.51
CA ALA A 148 -2.79 18.93 4.82
C ALA A 148 -2.33 19.93 3.76
N GLU A 149 -1.02 20.03 3.54
CA GLU A 149 -0.41 20.79 2.45
C GLU A 149 -0.75 20.16 1.08
N GLY A 150 -0.97 18.86 1.03
CA GLY A 150 -1.40 18.16 -0.17
C GLY A 150 -1.77 16.71 0.08
N ILE A 151 -2.43 16.12 -0.93
CA ILE A 151 -2.69 14.67 -0.99
C ILE A 151 -1.92 14.11 -2.19
N ILE A 152 -1.02 13.17 -1.93
CA ILE A 152 -0.27 12.48 -2.98
C ILE A 152 -0.87 11.10 -3.18
N VAL A 153 -1.36 10.85 -4.40
CA VAL A 153 -2.10 9.65 -4.77
C VAL A 153 -1.22 8.74 -5.60
N THR A 154 -0.90 7.57 -5.06
CA THR A 154 -0.21 6.52 -5.82
C THR A 154 -1.19 5.78 -6.73
N SER A 155 -0.80 5.52 -7.98
CA SER A 155 -1.72 5.08 -9.02
C SER A 155 -1.02 4.23 -10.09
N LEU A 156 -1.76 3.29 -10.69
CA LEU A 156 -1.34 2.55 -11.89
C LEU A 156 -1.53 3.35 -13.19
N TRP A 157 -2.07 4.58 -13.10
CA TRP A 157 -2.28 5.51 -14.22
C TRP A 157 -1.84 6.91 -13.81
N PRO A 158 -0.52 7.12 -13.61
CA PRO A 158 0.01 8.38 -13.08
C PRO A 158 -0.28 9.59 -13.98
N ASP A 159 -0.39 9.38 -15.28
CA ASP A 159 -0.65 10.43 -16.28
C ASP A 159 -2.11 10.89 -16.35
N ASP A 160 -3.03 10.21 -15.68
CA ASP A 160 -4.42 10.66 -15.61
C ASP A 160 -4.52 11.96 -14.81
N PRO A 161 -5.44 12.87 -15.17
CA PRO A 161 -5.66 14.08 -14.40
C PRO A 161 -5.89 13.75 -12.92
N ALA A 162 -5.14 14.40 -12.04
CA ALA A 162 -5.35 14.29 -10.60
C ALA A 162 -6.59 15.09 -10.18
N PRO A 163 -7.35 14.64 -9.18
CA PRO A 163 -8.39 15.45 -8.56
C PRO A 163 -7.80 16.76 -8.02
N GLU A 164 -8.63 17.81 -7.95
CA GLU A 164 -8.21 19.12 -7.43
C GLU A 164 -7.59 18.99 -6.02
N GLY A 165 -6.46 19.64 -5.80
CA GLY A 165 -5.70 19.58 -4.54
C GLY A 165 -4.94 18.27 -4.31
N THR A 166 -4.79 17.44 -5.35
CA THR A 166 -4.03 16.19 -5.27
C THR A 166 -2.94 16.15 -6.32
N THR A 167 -1.85 15.44 -6.02
CA THR A 167 -0.78 15.10 -6.96
C THR A 167 -0.82 13.60 -7.20
N ARG A 168 -0.75 13.16 -8.45
CA ARG A 168 -0.73 11.75 -8.80
C ARG A 168 0.69 11.32 -9.12
N VAL A 169 1.10 10.17 -8.56
CA VAL A 169 2.40 9.55 -8.80
C VAL A 169 2.23 8.09 -9.21
N GLY A 170 3.29 7.48 -9.71
CA GLY A 170 3.32 6.05 -10.04
C GLY A 170 3.10 5.14 -8.83
N PRO A 171 3.04 3.82 -9.06
CA PRO A 171 2.94 2.83 -7.99
C PRO A 171 4.18 2.89 -7.10
N LEU A 172 3.98 2.76 -5.78
CA LEU A 172 5.07 2.72 -4.80
C LEU A 172 5.47 1.27 -4.57
N ALA A 173 6.68 0.92 -4.93
CA ALA A 173 7.28 -0.38 -4.68
C ALA A 173 8.64 -0.22 -4.02
N GLN A 174 9.02 -1.20 -3.20
CA GLN A 174 10.37 -1.25 -2.68
C GLN A 174 11.31 -1.72 -3.79
N GLU A 175 12.36 -0.96 -4.04
CA GLU A 175 13.43 -1.43 -4.89
C GLU A 175 14.17 -2.58 -4.21
N GLY A 176 14.52 -3.57 -4.99
CA GLY A 176 15.32 -4.72 -4.59
C GLY A 176 15.99 -5.25 -5.84
N GLU A 177 17.28 -5.52 -5.77
CA GLU A 177 17.96 -6.18 -6.88
C GLU A 177 17.35 -7.57 -7.07
N ALA A 178 17.15 -7.97 -8.33
CA ALA A 178 16.89 -9.36 -8.64
C ALA A 178 18.01 -10.20 -8.02
N SER A 179 17.66 -11.19 -7.22
CA SER A 179 18.66 -12.00 -6.52
C SER A 179 18.90 -13.26 -7.34
N ASP A 180 20.15 -13.47 -7.75
CA ASP A 180 20.59 -14.72 -8.39
C ASP A 180 20.37 -15.97 -7.50
N ASP A 181 20.10 -15.74 -6.20
CA ASP A 181 19.80 -16.81 -5.24
C ASP A 181 18.35 -17.29 -5.30
N ILE A 182 17.47 -16.64 -6.05
CA ILE A 182 16.07 -17.02 -6.19
C ILE A 182 15.89 -17.74 -7.54
N GLU A 183 15.73 -19.05 -7.49
CA GLU A 183 15.39 -19.85 -8.67
C GLU A 183 14.10 -19.34 -9.29
N PRO A 184 14.04 -19.12 -10.62
CA PRO A 184 12.81 -18.75 -11.34
C PRO A 184 11.70 -19.80 -11.13
N TYR A 185 10.46 -19.35 -11.12
CA TYR A 185 9.27 -20.22 -10.97
C TYR A 185 8.06 -19.62 -11.72
N ASP A 186 7.03 -20.44 -11.93
CA ASP A 186 5.92 -20.04 -12.81
C ASP A 186 4.99 -19.01 -12.14
N VAL A 187 4.56 -19.27 -10.88
CA VAL A 187 3.48 -18.49 -10.25
C VAL A 187 3.79 -18.11 -8.82
N LEU A 188 3.65 -16.80 -8.51
CA LEU A 188 3.60 -16.30 -7.13
C LEU A 188 2.15 -16.00 -6.75
N LEU A 189 1.64 -16.67 -5.72
CA LEU A 189 0.38 -16.32 -5.08
C LEU A 189 0.65 -15.35 -3.91
N ASN A 190 0.10 -14.14 -3.98
CA ASN A 190 0.20 -13.14 -2.92
C ASN A 190 -1.20 -12.76 -2.40
N PRO A 191 -1.79 -13.58 -1.52
CA PRO A 191 -3.16 -13.42 -1.06
C PRO A 191 -3.36 -12.26 -0.08
N GLY A 192 -2.30 -11.68 0.48
CA GLY A 192 -2.39 -10.74 1.59
C GLY A 192 -3.10 -11.36 2.79
N SER A 193 -4.16 -10.73 3.29
CA SER A 193 -4.98 -11.25 4.40
C SER A 193 -6.04 -12.29 3.99
N HIS A 194 -6.06 -12.74 2.72
CA HIS A 194 -7.11 -13.61 2.17
C HIS A 194 -6.59 -15.02 1.82
N GLY A 195 -5.60 -15.53 2.57
CA GLY A 195 -4.94 -16.82 2.31
C GLY A 195 -5.89 -18.00 2.10
N ASP A 196 -6.94 -18.12 2.91
CA ASP A 196 -7.92 -19.21 2.86
C ASP A 196 -8.59 -19.38 1.47
N HIS A 197 -8.63 -18.33 0.67
CA HIS A 197 -9.27 -18.35 -0.66
C HIS A 197 -8.32 -18.78 -1.78
N PHE A 198 -7.02 -18.91 -1.52
CA PHE A 198 -6.02 -19.25 -2.54
C PHE A 198 -5.67 -20.74 -2.62
N GLY A 199 -6.06 -21.53 -1.63
CA GLY A 199 -5.73 -22.96 -1.57
C GLY A 199 -6.23 -23.76 -2.79
N GLU A 200 -7.44 -23.48 -3.30
CA GLU A 200 -7.97 -24.11 -4.51
C GLU A 200 -7.16 -23.69 -5.75
N ILE A 201 -6.79 -22.40 -5.86
CA ILE A 201 -5.99 -21.90 -6.99
C ILE A 201 -4.65 -22.61 -7.01
N ARG A 202 -3.95 -22.67 -5.88
CA ARG A 202 -2.70 -23.37 -5.71
C ARG A 202 -2.80 -24.82 -6.17
N THR A 203 -3.72 -25.60 -5.57
CA THR A 203 -3.89 -27.02 -5.87
C THR A 203 -4.14 -27.26 -7.36
N ARG A 204 -4.91 -26.42 -7.99
CA ARG A 204 -5.25 -26.56 -9.43
C ARG A 204 -4.08 -26.22 -10.33
N LEU A 205 -3.24 -25.22 -9.98
CA LEU A 205 -2.04 -24.86 -10.72
C LEU A 205 -0.96 -25.95 -10.58
N GLU A 206 -0.69 -26.40 -9.35
CA GLU A 206 0.24 -27.52 -9.09
C GLU A 206 -0.16 -28.81 -9.82
N THR A 207 -1.48 -29.12 -9.86
CA THR A 207 -2.00 -30.28 -10.60
C THR A 207 -1.73 -30.18 -12.12
N ARG A 208 -1.59 -28.96 -12.64
CA ARG A 208 -1.23 -28.70 -14.05
C ARG A 208 0.28 -28.69 -14.29
N GLY A 209 1.08 -28.86 -13.24
CA GLY A 209 2.54 -28.96 -13.31
C GLY A 209 3.28 -27.64 -13.18
N TYR A 210 2.60 -26.55 -12.77
CA TYR A 210 3.23 -25.26 -12.51
C TYR A 210 3.98 -25.29 -11.17
N ASP A 211 5.16 -24.64 -11.14
CA ASP A 211 5.87 -24.31 -9.90
C ASP A 211 5.21 -23.10 -9.23
N VAL A 212 4.55 -23.35 -8.09
CA VAL A 212 3.74 -22.34 -7.39
C VAL A 212 4.32 -22.05 -6.02
N ARG A 213 4.62 -20.78 -5.76
CA ARG A 213 4.98 -20.30 -4.42
C ARG A 213 3.86 -19.42 -3.84
N THR A 214 3.65 -19.51 -2.54
CA THR A 214 2.59 -18.73 -1.87
C THR A 214 3.16 -17.93 -0.72
N VAL A 215 2.91 -16.62 -0.74
CA VAL A 215 3.29 -15.70 0.35
C VAL A 215 2.43 -15.99 1.57
N GLY A 216 3.09 -16.22 2.71
CA GLY A 216 2.42 -16.50 3.99
C GLY A 216 2.13 -17.97 4.24
N ASP A 217 2.57 -18.89 3.38
CA ASP A 217 2.60 -20.31 3.70
C ASP A 217 3.56 -20.64 4.85
N ASP A 218 3.44 -21.84 5.42
CA ASP A 218 4.26 -22.29 6.56
C ASP A 218 5.78 -22.20 6.29
N ASP A 219 6.20 -22.36 5.04
CA ASP A 219 7.59 -22.28 4.60
C ASP A 219 8.01 -20.85 4.18
N TRP A 220 7.08 -19.88 4.23
CA TRP A 220 7.35 -18.52 3.80
C TRP A 220 7.81 -17.64 4.96
N GLU A 221 9.09 -17.33 4.99
CA GLU A 221 9.58 -16.27 5.90
C GLU A 221 9.20 -14.88 5.38
N THR A 222 8.80 -13.99 6.28
CA THR A 222 8.57 -12.58 5.94
C THR A 222 9.85 -11.95 5.38
N LYS A 223 9.76 -11.33 4.22
CA LYS A 223 10.89 -10.74 3.51
C LYS A 223 10.89 -9.22 3.63
N PRO A 224 12.06 -8.56 3.62
CA PRO A 224 12.13 -7.09 3.68
C PRO A 224 11.53 -6.43 2.43
N THR A 225 11.61 -7.07 1.28
CA THR A 225 11.02 -6.64 0.01
C THR A 225 10.49 -7.82 -0.77
N MET A 226 9.43 -7.60 -1.55
CA MET A 226 8.84 -8.62 -2.43
C MET A 226 9.42 -8.59 -3.84
N THR A 227 10.06 -7.50 -4.24
CA THR A 227 10.52 -7.27 -5.62
C THR A 227 11.36 -8.41 -6.21
N PRO A 228 12.39 -8.98 -5.52
CA PRO A 228 13.16 -10.09 -6.09
C PRO A 228 12.32 -11.35 -6.32
N TYR A 229 11.39 -11.63 -5.43
CA TYR A 229 10.50 -12.80 -5.53
C TYR A 229 9.46 -12.63 -6.64
N THR A 230 8.96 -11.41 -6.77
CA THR A 230 8.02 -11.04 -7.83
C THR A 230 8.71 -11.11 -9.20
N ALA A 231 9.91 -10.57 -9.32
CA ALA A 231 10.70 -10.60 -10.55
C ALA A 231 11.14 -12.03 -10.98
N ALA A 232 11.20 -12.98 -10.05
CA ALA A 232 11.53 -14.37 -10.34
C ALA A 232 10.33 -15.21 -10.80
N ALA A 233 9.11 -14.67 -10.74
CA ALA A 233 7.88 -15.35 -11.18
C ALA A 233 7.52 -14.93 -12.61
N ASP A 234 6.96 -15.84 -13.40
CA ASP A 234 6.37 -15.52 -14.71
C ASP A 234 5.09 -14.70 -14.55
N VAL A 235 4.32 -14.95 -13.48
CA VAL A 235 3.08 -14.24 -13.18
C VAL A 235 2.78 -14.20 -11.68
N VAL A 236 2.18 -13.10 -11.20
CA VAL A 236 1.71 -12.97 -9.81
C VAL A 236 0.19 -12.94 -9.76
N VAL A 237 -0.41 -13.73 -8.87
CA VAL A 237 -1.83 -13.60 -8.52
C VAL A 237 -1.93 -12.88 -7.18
N CYS A 238 -2.58 -11.72 -7.14
CA CYS A 238 -2.64 -10.89 -5.95
C CYS A 238 -4.00 -10.23 -5.73
N THR A 239 -4.19 -9.60 -4.56
CA THR A 239 -5.47 -8.99 -4.17
C THR A 239 -5.40 -7.49 -3.96
N GLY A 240 -4.32 -7.00 -3.37
CA GLY A 240 -4.20 -5.64 -2.84
C GLY A 240 -3.30 -4.73 -3.67
N PHE A 241 -3.52 -3.41 -3.52
CA PHE A 241 -2.81 -2.40 -4.30
C PHE A 241 -1.29 -2.47 -4.15
N SER A 242 -0.77 -2.68 -2.92
CA SER A 242 0.69 -2.75 -2.69
C SER A 242 1.33 -3.95 -3.42
N SER A 243 0.66 -5.11 -3.40
CA SER A 243 1.15 -6.29 -4.14
C SER A 243 1.11 -6.06 -5.65
N ILE A 244 0.10 -5.36 -6.17
CA ILE A 244 0.03 -4.97 -7.59
C ILE A 244 1.18 -4.02 -7.92
N ALA A 245 1.43 -3.02 -7.05
CA ALA A 245 2.50 -2.06 -7.24
C ALA A 245 3.88 -2.74 -7.32
N ASP A 246 4.20 -3.60 -6.34
CA ASP A 246 5.44 -4.39 -6.35
C ASP A 246 5.57 -5.22 -7.63
N THR A 247 4.45 -5.80 -8.11
CA THR A 247 4.43 -6.67 -9.28
C THR A 247 4.70 -5.90 -10.58
N VAL A 248 3.99 -4.79 -10.81
CA VAL A 248 4.13 -4.06 -12.08
C VAL A 248 5.45 -3.29 -12.16
N VAL A 249 5.98 -2.81 -11.03
CA VAL A 249 7.30 -2.16 -10.97
C VAL A 249 8.43 -3.19 -11.16
N ALA A 250 8.23 -4.44 -10.72
CA ALA A 250 9.17 -5.53 -11.00
C ALA A 250 9.13 -6.01 -12.46
N GLY A 251 8.21 -5.49 -13.28
CA GLY A 251 8.05 -5.91 -14.67
C GLY A 251 7.33 -7.26 -14.84
N THR A 252 6.67 -7.76 -13.82
CA THR A 252 5.99 -9.06 -13.83
C THR A 252 4.50 -8.89 -14.08
N PRO A 253 3.88 -9.69 -14.98
CA PRO A 253 2.43 -9.69 -15.17
C PRO A 253 1.67 -10.04 -13.89
N CYS A 254 0.49 -9.42 -13.68
CA CYS A 254 -0.34 -9.75 -12.54
C CYS A 254 -1.81 -10.06 -12.90
N VAL A 255 -2.37 -11.00 -12.15
CA VAL A 255 -3.79 -11.33 -12.14
C VAL A 255 -4.38 -10.85 -10.82
N ILE A 256 -5.25 -9.84 -10.87
CA ILE A 256 -5.92 -9.32 -9.69
C ILE A 256 -7.14 -10.19 -9.39
N TYR A 257 -7.17 -10.80 -8.21
CA TYR A 257 -8.30 -11.59 -7.70
C TYR A 257 -8.94 -10.86 -6.52
N PRO A 258 -9.91 -9.95 -6.77
CA PRO A 258 -10.42 -9.02 -5.77
C PRO A 258 -11.47 -9.66 -4.85
N PHE A 259 -11.38 -9.41 -3.54
CA PHE A 259 -12.36 -9.79 -2.53
C PHE A 259 -13.15 -8.60 -1.99
N LEU A 260 -12.52 -7.44 -1.90
CA LEU A 260 -13.11 -6.23 -1.35
C LEU A 260 -13.64 -5.29 -2.45
N PRO A 261 -14.68 -4.49 -2.18
CA PRO A 261 -15.25 -3.58 -3.18
C PRO A 261 -14.23 -2.62 -3.82
N PHE A 262 -13.30 -2.10 -3.04
CA PHE A 262 -12.26 -1.19 -3.56
C PHE A 262 -11.22 -1.93 -4.43
N GLN A 263 -10.86 -3.18 -4.07
CA GLN A 263 -9.99 -4.01 -4.91
C GLN A 263 -10.64 -4.30 -6.25
N ARG A 264 -11.95 -4.57 -6.24
CA ARG A 264 -12.73 -4.78 -7.47
C ARG A 264 -12.77 -3.53 -8.34
N ALA A 265 -13.06 -2.36 -7.74
CA ALA A 265 -13.09 -1.10 -8.46
C ALA A 265 -11.74 -0.77 -9.12
N LEU A 266 -10.64 -1.01 -8.41
CA LEU A 266 -9.28 -0.88 -8.92
C LEU A 266 -9.04 -1.82 -10.12
N ALA A 267 -9.39 -3.10 -9.98
CA ALA A 267 -9.18 -4.11 -11.01
C ALA A 267 -10.04 -3.82 -12.28
N GLU A 268 -11.31 -3.44 -12.11
CA GLU A 268 -12.19 -3.04 -13.21
C GLU A 268 -11.64 -1.80 -13.95
N ARG A 269 -11.07 -0.84 -13.21
CA ARG A 269 -10.43 0.34 -13.81
C ARG A 269 -9.18 -0.04 -14.58
N ALA A 270 -8.34 -0.92 -14.05
CA ALA A 270 -7.15 -1.41 -14.71
C ALA A 270 -7.48 -2.14 -16.03
N GLU A 271 -8.50 -3.02 -16.03
CA GLU A 271 -8.99 -3.66 -17.26
C GLU A 271 -9.54 -2.65 -18.26
N ALA A 272 -10.37 -1.69 -17.82
CA ALA A 272 -10.93 -0.65 -18.69
C ALA A 272 -9.85 0.22 -19.36
N LYS A 273 -8.71 0.38 -18.70
CA LYS A 273 -7.55 1.10 -19.25
C LYS A 273 -6.62 0.24 -20.10
N HIS A 274 -6.88 -1.05 -20.19
CA HIS A 274 -6.04 -2.01 -20.93
C HIS A 274 -4.57 -1.95 -20.50
N LEU A 275 -4.32 -1.90 -19.20
CA LEU A 275 -2.96 -1.82 -18.68
C LEU A 275 -2.17 -3.08 -19.06
N THR A 276 -0.99 -2.89 -19.63
CA THR A 276 -0.13 -4.00 -20.06
C THR A 276 0.25 -4.89 -18.87
N GLY A 277 0.06 -6.20 -19.03
CA GLY A 277 0.39 -7.18 -18.00
C GLY A 277 -0.51 -7.19 -16.76
N VAL A 278 -1.58 -6.37 -16.73
CA VAL A 278 -2.54 -6.34 -15.62
C VAL A 278 -3.88 -6.87 -16.08
N SER A 279 -4.37 -7.92 -15.42
CA SER A 279 -5.66 -8.53 -15.73
C SER A 279 -6.47 -8.81 -14.47
N MET A 280 -7.80 -8.94 -14.60
CA MET A 280 -8.69 -9.26 -13.49
C MET A 280 -9.30 -10.65 -13.67
N ALA A 281 -9.51 -11.35 -12.57
CA ALA A 281 -10.31 -12.56 -12.50
C ALA A 281 -11.21 -12.53 -11.25
N THR A 282 -12.46 -12.99 -11.38
CA THR A 282 -13.43 -13.02 -10.28
C THR A 282 -13.84 -14.42 -9.86
N THR A 283 -13.31 -15.44 -10.52
CA THR A 283 -13.51 -16.85 -10.21
C THR A 283 -12.19 -17.61 -10.35
N VAL A 284 -12.07 -18.72 -9.65
CA VAL A 284 -10.87 -19.58 -9.71
C VAL A 284 -10.58 -20.01 -11.15
N ASP A 285 -11.60 -20.44 -11.92
CA ASP A 285 -11.42 -20.82 -13.33
C ASP A 285 -10.79 -19.68 -14.14
N ARG A 286 -11.26 -18.46 -13.97
CA ARG A 286 -10.70 -17.28 -14.66
C ARG A 286 -9.28 -16.97 -14.20
N VAL A 287 -8.96 -17.16 -12.91
CA VAL A 287 -7.57 -17.01 -12.43
C VAL A 287 -6.68 -17.98 -13.18
N ILE A 288 -7.07 -19.27 -13.26
CA ILE A 288 -6.29 -20.28 -13.98
C ILE A 288 -6.11 -19.91 -15.47
N ASP A 289 -7.20 -19.55 -16.16
CA ASP A 289 -7.15 -19.15 -17.58
C ASP A 289 -6.17 -17.95 -17.78
N ARG A 290 -6.16 -16.97 -16.87
CA ARG A 290 -5.28 -15.81 -16.94
C ARG A 290 -3.83 -16.15 -16.64
N VAL A 291 -3.57 -17.00 -15.65
CA VAL A 291 -2.24 -17.50 -15.34
C VAL A 291 -1.67 -18.24 -16.56
N GLU A 292 -2.42 -19.17 -17.14
CA GLU A 292 -2.01 -19.92 -18.35
C GLU A 292 -1.71 -18.99 -19.54
N ALA A 293 -2.37 -17.84 -19.63
CA ALA A 293 -2.11 -16.85 -20.68
C ALA A 293 -0.85 -16.01 -20.44
N HIS A 294 -0.37 -15.92 -19.20
CA HIS A 294 0.80 -15.11 -18.84
C HIS A 294 2.07 -15.94 -18.68
N VAL A 295 1.99 -17.16 -18.18
CA VAL A 295 3.16 -18.04 -18.02
C VAL A 295 3.87 -18.24 -19.36
N GLY A 296 5.17 -17.96 -19.39
CA GLY A 296 6.00 -18.03 -20.59
C GLY A 296 5.66 -16.99 -21.67
N SER A 297 4.87 -15.95 -21.36
CA SER A 297 4.61 -14.86 -22.29
C SER A 297 5.72 -13.79 -22.25
N ASP A 298 5.88 -13.05 -23.35
CA ASP A 298 6.81 -11.90 -23.42
C ASP A 298 6.17 -10.59 -22.91
N ILE A 299 5.03 -10.68 -22.19
CA ILE A 299 4.33 -9.49 -21.68
C ILE A 299 5.05 -9.00 -20.42
N THR A 300 5.59 -7.78 -20.49
CA THR A 300 6.27 -7.14 -19.38
C THR A 300 5.60 -5.81 -19.08
N PRO A 301 5.02 -5.61 -17.87
CA PRO A 301 4.63 -4.28 -17.42
C PRO A 301 5.83 -3.33 -17.40
N ASP A 302 5.59 -2.08 -17.77
CA ASP A 302 6.62 -1.03 -17.81
C ASP A 302 6.14 0.14 -16.93
N TYR A 303 6.48 0.08 -15.65
CA TYR A 303 6.09 1.05 -14.65
C TYR A 303 7.28 1.54 -13.86
N ASP A 304 7.48 2.85 -13.87
CA ASP A 304 8.44 3.49 -12.99
C ASP A 304 7.96 3.41 -11.53
N ASN A 305 8.91 3.26 -10.61
CA ASN A 305 8.64 3.40 -9.19
C ASN A 305 8.27 4.85 -8.86
N GLY A 306 7.11 5.05 -8.26
CA GLY A 306 6.60 6.38 -7.90
C GLY A 306 7.28 7.05 -6.71
N ALA A 307 8.15 6.36 -5.96
CA ALA A 307 8.75 6.90 -4.75
C ALA A 307 9.62 8.15 -4.98
N PRO A 308 10.46 8.23 -6.04
CA PRO A 308 11.18 9.47 -6.37
C PRO A 308 10.25 10.65 -6.65
N ALA A 309 9.21 10.44 -7.48
CA ALA A 309 8.24 11.49 -7.81
C ALA A 309 7.41 11.91 -6.60
N PHE A 310 7.13 10.98 -5.68
CA PHE A 310 6.47 11.28 -4.40
C PHE A 310 7.31 12.25 -3.56
N VAL A 311 8.59 11.92 -3.39
CA VAL A 311 9.51 12.75 -2.59
C VAL A 311 9.75 14.10 -3.27
N ASP A 312 9.87 14.15 -4.60
CA ASP A 312 9.98 15.42 -5.34
C ASP A 312 8.76 16.31 -5.08
N ALA A 313 7.54 15.77 -5.11
CA ALA A 313 6.31 16.51 -4.86
C ALA A 313 6.26 17.08 -3.44
N VAL A 314 6.71 16.34 -2.43
CA VAL A 314 6.76 16.82 -1.04
C VAL A 314 7.79 17.94 -0.90
N LEU A 315 9.02 17.74 -1.39
CA LEU A 315 10.12 18.71 -1.26
C LEU A 315 9.80 20.03 -2.00
N ALA A 316 9.20 19.94 -3.21
CA ALA A 316 8.79 21.13 -3.95
C ALA A 316 7.70 21.94 -3.20
N GLY A 317 6.73 21.27 -2.58
CA GLY A 317 5.70 21.95 -1.80
C GLY A 317 6.23 22.66 -0.55
N ILE A 318 7.27 22.11 0.09
CA ILE A 318 7.93 22.76 1.24
C ILE A 318 8.70 24.02 0.80
N ASP A 319 9.41 23.95 -0.33
CA ASP A 319 10.18 25.09 -0.84
C ASP A 319 9.27 26.27 -1.26
N ASP A 320 8.05 26.00 -1.72
CA ASP A 320 7.06 27.02 -2.11
C ASP A 320 6.42 27.73 -0.89
N THR A 321 6.49 27.14 0.31
CA THR A 321 5.91 27.68 1.55
C THR A 321 6.95 28.40 2.44
N ALA A 322 8.24 28.27 2.16
CA ALA A 322 9.36 28.89 2.89
C ALA A 322 9.74 30.25 2.31
#